data_cd105235d8ad8a0b1b551fb10ee2f28f
#
_entry.id   cd105235d8ad8a0b1b551fb10ee2f28f
#
_cell.length_a   1.000
_cell.length_b   1.000
_cell.length_c   1.000
_cell.angle_alpha   90.00
_cell.angle_beta   90.00
_cell.angle_gamma   90.00
#
_symmetry.space_group_name_H-M   'P 1'
#
loop_
_entity.id
_entity.type
_entity.pdbx_description
1 polymer ?
#
loop_
_entity_poly.entity_id
_entity_poly.type
_entity_poly.pdbx_seq_one_letter_code
_entity_poly.pdbx_strand_id
1 'polypeptide(L)'
;MITYSAEGVKMPKIKKREISRWIKAVAATHGRKVGEIGYMFVDDEKILEVNNEYLGHDYYTDIITFDYDEGDVLNGDLVISLDTVRTNAELFKKSYEDELNRVIIHGILHLCGINDKGPGEREIMEENENKALALLKRMQTEK
;
A
#
# COMPACT_ATOMS: atom_id res chain seq x y z
N MET A 1 -4.69 -11.91 9.05
CA MET A 1 -5.18 -12.29 7.70
C MET A 1 -5.23 -11.07 6.79
N ILE A 2 -4.75 -11.21 5.58
CA ILE A 2 -4.79 -10.10 4.61
C ILE A 2 -5.94 -10.36 3.64
N THR A 3 -6.84 -9.38 3.51
CA THR A 3 -7.99 -9.48 2.60
C THR A 3 -7.93 -8.40 1.54
N TYR A 4 -8.53 -8.68 0.39
CA TYR A 4 -8.57 -7.76 -0.75
C TYR A 4 -10.00 -7.68 -1.25
N SER A 5 -10.49 -6.45 -1.45
CA SER A 5 -11.82 -6.20 -1.98
C SER A 5 -11.78 -5.02 -2.96
N ALA A 6 -12.83 -4.87 -3.74
CA ALA A 6 -12.97 -3.76 -4.67
C ALA A 6 -14.40 -3.23 -4.60
N GLU A 7 -14.54 -1.92 -4.67
CA GLU A 7 -15.85 -1.27 -4.65
C GLU A 7 -15.93 -0.23 -5.76
N GLY A 8 -16.89 -0.40 -6.66
CA GLY A 8 -17.06 0.50 -7.80
C GLY A 8 -16.02 0.38 -8.90
N VAL A 9 -15.07 -0.54 -8.76
CA VAL A 9 -14.03 -0.81 -9.76
C VAL A 9 -13.84 -2.31 -9.87
N LYS A 10 -13.23 -2.74 -10.97
CA LYS A 10 -12.87 -4.13 -11.16
C LYS A 10 -11.65 -4.46 -10.30
N MET A 11 -11.67 -5.63 -9.66
CA MET A 11 -10.54 -6.11 -8.87
C MET A 11 -9.29 -6.17 -9.75
N PRO A 12 -8.16 -5.54 -9.33
CA PRO A 12 -6.94 -5.60 -10.12
C PRO A 12 -6.40 -7.03 -10.18
N LYS A 13 -5.68 -7.33 -11.25
CA LYS A 13 -5.08 -8.65 -11.45
C LYS A 13 -3.82 -8.78 -10.60
N ILE A 14 -3.99 -9.10 -9.33
CA ILE A 14 -2.86 -9.32 -8.43
C ILE A 14 -2.85 -10.79 -8.00
N LYS A 15 -1.66 -11.32 -7.79
CA LYS A 15 -1.48 -12.66 -7.24
C LYS A 15 -1.57 -12.56 -5.72
N LYS A 16 -2.78 -12.66 -5.19
CA LYS A 16 -3.08 -12.39 -3.77
C LYS A 16 -2.19 -13.15 -2.80
N ARG A 17 -1.96 -14.44 -3.06
CA ARG A 17 -1.11 -15.27 -2.19
C ARG A 17 0.34 -14.77 -2.20
N GLU A 18 0.86 -14.46 -3.38
CA GLU A 18 2.22 -13.96 -3.54
C GLU A 18 2.39 -12.60 -2.87
N ILE A 19 1.45 -11.69 -3.08
CA ILE A 19 1.47 -10.35 -2.48
C ILE A 19 1.36 -10.46 -0.96
N SER A 20 0.50 -11.34 -0.45
CA SER A 20 0.35 -11.54 1.00
C SER A 20 1.64 -12.08 1.63
N ARG A 21 2.31 -13.01 0.98
CA ARG A 21 3.61 -13.54 1.46
C ARG A 21 4.67 -12.44 1.47
N TRP A 22 4.69 -11.62 0.43
CA TRP A 22 5.61 -10.49 0.32
C TRP A 22 5.37 -9.48 1.45
N ILE A 23 4.12 -9.10 1.68
CA ILE A 23 3.76 -8.16 2.75
C ILE A 23 4.26 -8.68 4.11
N LYS A 24 4.05 -9.95 4.39
CA LYS A 24 4.52 -10.56 5.64
C LYS A 24 6.04 -10.54 5.74
N ALA A 25 6.73 -10.80 4.64
CA ALA A 25 8.20 -10.78 4.61
C ALA A 25 8.73 -9.35 4.85
N VAL A 26 8.12 -8.35 4.23
CA VAL A 26 8.52 -6.95 4.44
C VAL A 26 8.28 -6.54 5.89
N ALA A 27 7.12 -6.85 6.45
CA ALA A 27 6.82 -6.54 7.85
C ALA A 27 7.87 -7.17 8.79
N ALA A 28 8.26 -8.42 8.51
CA ALA A 28 9.26 -9.13 9.31
C ALA A 28 10.61 -8.42 9.29
N THR A 29 11.01 -7.82 8.16
CA THR A 29 12.27 -7.06 8.09
C THR A 29 12.27 -5.83 8.99
N HIS A 30 11.09 -5.37 9.40
CA HIS A 30 10.90 -4.25 10.32
C HIS A 30 10.54 -4.69 11.74
N GLY A 31 10.67 -6.00 12.03
CA GLY A 31 10.36 -6.53 13.36
C GLY A 31 8.87 -6.58 13.66
N ARG A 32 8.03 -6.62 12.64
CA ARG A 32 6.57 -6.58 12.81
C ARG A 32 5.93 -7.88 12.33
N LYS A 33 4.77 -8.16 12.87
CA LYS A 33 3.91 -9.28 12.46
C LYS A 33 2.65 -8.74 11.82
N VAL A 34 2.10 -9.47 10.87
CA VAL A 34 0.86 -9.07 10.20
C VAL A 34 -0.33 -9.70 10.91
N GLY A 35 -1.25 -8.85 11.38
CA GLY A 35 -2.53 -9.28 11.96
C GLY A 35 -3.64 -9.19 10.93
N GLU A 36 -4.63 -8.32 11.18
CA GLU A 36 -5.77 -8.13 10.28
C GLU A 36 -5.54 -6.91 9.40
N ILE A 37 -5.27 -7.15 8.12
CA ILE A 37 -5.05 -6.11 7.12
C ILE A 37 -6.11 -6.25 6.02
N GLY A 38 -6.84 -5.16 5.76
CA GLY A 38 -7.83 -5.12 4.69
C GLY A 38 -7.45 -4.11 3.62
N TYR A 39 -7.38 -4.55 2.37
CA TYR A 39 -7.21 -3.65 1.22
C TYR A 39 -8.53 -3.48 0.51
N MET A 40 -8.89 -2.23 0.20
CA MET A 40 -10.06 -1.93 -0.65
C MET A 40 -9.60 -1.08 -1.83
N PHE A 41 -9.84 -1.57 -3.03
CA PHE A 41 -9.54 -0.86 -4.26
C PHE A 41 -10.77 -0.10 -4.72
N VAL A 42 -10.59 1.18 -5.03
CA VAL A 42 -11.69 2.10 -5.37
C VAL A 42 -11.27 3.00 -6.53
N ASP A 43 -12.19 3.87 -6.97
CA ASP A 43 -11.88 4.93 -7.94
C ASP A 43 -11.57 6.25 -7.22
N ASP A 44 -11.21 7.28 -7.99
CA ASP A 44 -10.86 8.59 -7.44
C ASP A 44 -12.04 9.22 -6.70
N GLU A 45 -13.25 9.08 -7.22
CA GLU A 45 -14.44 9.66 -6.60
C GLU A 45 -14.68 9.07 -5.22
N LYS A 46 -14.55 7.76 -5.09
CA LYS A 46 -14.76 7.09 -3.81
C LYS A 46 -13.67 7.42 -2.81
N ILE A 47 -12.40 7.49 -3.22
CA ILE A 47 -11.32 7.80 -2.28
C ILE A 47 -11.41 9.25 -1.80
N LEU A 48 -11.85 10.17 -2.68
CA LEU A 48 -12.11 11.56 -2.27
C LEU A 48 -13.20 11.61 -1.20
N GLU A 49 -14.29 10.86 -1.40
CA GLU A 49 -15.38 10.76 -0.45
C GLU A 49 -14.91 10.25 0.91
N VAL A 50 -14.12 9.16 0.92
CA VAL A 50 -13.57 8.58 2.14
C VAL A 50 -12.63 9.56 2.84
N ASN A 51 -11.76 10.23 2.08
CA ASN A 51 -10.80 11.19 2.63
C ASN A 51 -11.54 12.38 3.29
N ASN A 52 -12.58 12.87 2.64
CA ASN A 52 -13.39 13.96 3.18
C ASN A 52 -14.18 13.52 4.41
N GLU A 53 -14.83 12.36 4.37
CA GLU A 53 -15.68 11.87 5.46
C GLU A 53 -14.89 11.53 6.73
N TYR A 54 -13.75 10.84 6.60
CA TYR A 54 -13.02 10.32 7.75
C TYR A 54 -11.84 11.17 8.20
N LEU A 55 -11.23 11.95 7.29
CA LEU A 55 -10.05 12.75 7.60
C LEU A 55 -10.26 14.24 7.44
N GLY A 56 -11.44 14.65 6.94
CA GLY A 56 -11.74 16.06 6.70
C GLY A 56 -10.91 16.68 5.58
N HIS A 57 -10.30 15.87 4.74
CA HIS A 57 -9.49 16.32 3.61
C HIS A 57 -10.30 16.26 2.31
N ASP A 58 -10.32 17.38 1.57
CA ASP A 58 -11.05 17.49 0.32
C ASP A 58 -10.09 17.50 -0.87
N TYR A 59 -9.29 16.42 -1.00
CA TYR A 59 -8.37 16.26 -2.11
C TYR A 59 -8.16 14.77 -2.45
N TYR A 60 -7.71 14.52 -3.68
CA TYR A 60 -7.42 13.18 -4.15
C TYR A 60 -6.08 12.68 -3.60
N THR A 61 -6.01 11.38 -3.33
CA THR A 61 -4.78 10.70 -2.91
C THR A 61 -4.76 9.31 -3.53
N ASP A 62 -3.59 8.68 -3.56
CA ASP A 62 -3.47 7.32 -4.06
C ASP A 62 -3.86 6.27 -3.00
N ILE A 63 -3.62 6.57 -1.72
CA ILE A 63 -3.90 5.63 -0.63
C ILE A 63 -4.29 6.37 0.64
N ILE A 64 -5.20 5.76 1.40
CA ILE A 64 -5.54 6.17 2.77
C ILE A 64 -5.28 4.97 3.66
N THR A 65 -4.55 5.17 4.75
CA THR A 65 -4.20 4.13 5.71
C THR A 65 -4.83 4.40 7.05
N PHE A 66 -5.65 3.45 7.53
CA PHE A 66 -6.23 3.49 8.87
C PHE A 66 -5.46 2.50 9.75
N ASP A 67 -4.79 3.00 10.77
CA ASP A 67 -3.88 2.24 11.62
C ASP A 67 -4.59 1.78 12.90
N TYR A 68 -4.66 0.47 13.10
CA TYR A 68 -5.21 -0.16 14.31
C TYR A 68 -4.17 -1.08 14.95
N ASP A 69 -2.89 -0.77 14.79
CA ASP A 69 -1.79 -1.60 15.28
C ASP A 69 -1.83 -1.81 16.78
N GLU A 70 -1.40 -3.01 17.21
CA GLU A 70 -1.25 -3.36 18.63
C GLU A 70 0.15 -3.90 18.85
N GLY A 71 0.99 -3.08 19.51
CA GLY A 71 2.39 -3.45 19.74
C GLY A 71 3.13 -3.64 18.42
N ASP A 72 3.69 -4.84 18.20
CA ASP A 72 4.41 -5.18 16.98
C ASP A 72 3.53 -5.85 15.93
N VAL A 73 2.21 -5.94 16.17
CA VAL A 73 1.26 -6.56 15.24
C VAL A 73 0.57 -5.47 14.42
N LEU A 74 0.72 -5.56 13.10
CA LEU A 74 0.12 -4.61 12.16
C LEU A 74 -1.34 -4.96 11.91
N ASN A 75 -2.23 -4.02 12.19
CA ASN A 75 -3.65 -4.12 11.87
C ASN A 75 -4.08 -2.82 11.19
N GLY A 76 -4.83 -2.91 10.13
CA GLY A 76 -5.27 -1.70 9.45
C GLY A 76 -6.14 -1.95 8.25
N ASP A 77 -6.77 -0.86 7.79
CA ASP A 77 -7.50 -0.83 6.53
C ASP A 77 -6.81 0.16 5.60
N LEU A 78 -6.61 -0.27 4.37
CA LEU A 78 -5.94 0.53 3.35
C LEU A 78 -6.86 0.67 2.15
N VAL A 79 -7.15 1.93 1.78
CA VAL A 79 -8.03 2.24 0.64
C VAL A 79 -7.14 2.81 -0.46
N ILE A 80 -7.16 2.18 -1.63
CA ILE A 80 -6.29 2.55 -2.75
C ILE A 80 -7.13 2.94 -3.97
N SER A 81 -6.84 4.12 -4.56
CA SER A 81 -7.47 4.54 -5.80
C SER A 81 -6.70 3.99 -6.99
N LEU A 82 -7.35 3.12 -7.76
CA LEU A 82 -6.74 2.56 -8.97
C LEU A 82 -6.57 3.62 -10.06
N ASP A 83 -7.44 4.64 -10.09
CA ASP A 83 -7.30 5.73 -11.05
C ASP A 83 -6.02 6.52 -10.80
N THR A 84 -5.74 6.86 -9.55
CA THR A 84 -4.54 7.59 -9.18
C THR A 84 -3.29 6.74 -9.39
N VAL A 85 -3.35 5.44 -9.10
CA VAL A 85 -2.25 4.52 -9.39
C VAL A 85 -1.91 4.54 -10.88
N ARG A 86 -2.94 4.47 -11.75
CA ARG A 86 -2.75 4.50 -13.20
C ARG A 86 -2.13 5.82 -13.66
N THR A 87 -2.63 6.95 -13.16
CA THR A 87 -2.11 8.28 -13.49
C THR A 87 -0.66 8.43 -13.05
N ASN A 88 -0.33 7.98 -11.85
CA ASN A 88 1.03 8.04 -11.33
C ASN A 88 1.98 7.13 -12.10
N ALA A 89 1.53 5.96 -12.53
CA ALA A 89 2.34 5.05 -13.34
C ALA A 89 2.74 5.74 -14.65
N GLU A 90 1.80 6.40 -15.30
CA GLU A 90 2.07 7.15 -16.52
C GLU A 90 3.02 8.32 -16.26
N LEU A 91 2.77 9.08 -15.20
CA LEU A 91 3.58 10.25 -14.84
C LEU A 91 5.04 9.87 -14.56
N PHE A 92 5.25 8.78 -13.83
CA PHE A 92 6.58 8.33 -13.44
C PHE A 92 7.20 7.35 -14.44
N LYS A 93 6.53 7.08 -15.56
CA LYS A 93 6.99 6.18 -16.62
C LYS A 93 7.29 4.77 -16.08
N LYS A 94 6.38 4.26 -15.27
CA LYS A 94 6.45 2.93 -14.70
C LYS A 94 5.26 2.10 -15.17
N SER A 95 5.38 0.76 -15.06
CA SER A 95 4.23 -0.08 -15.37
C SER A 95 3.16 0.10 -14.29
N TYR A 96 1.92 -0.16 -14.66
CA TYR A 96 0.79 -0.13 -13.72
C TYR A 96 1.04 -1.10 -12.56
N GLU A 97 1.53 -2.31 -12.87
CA GLU A 97 1.81 -3.33 -11.85
C GLU A 97 2.87 -2.84 -10.86
N ASP A 98 3.96 -2.25 -11.34
CA ASP A 98 5.02 -1.75 -10.46
C ASP A 98 4.51 -0.64 -9.55
N GLU A 99 3.73 0.29 -10.10
CA GLU A 99 3.18 1.39 -9.28
C GLU A 99 2.17 0.87 -8.28
N LEU A 100 1.30 -0.07 -8.67
CA LEU A 100 0.34 -0.66 -7.74
C LEU A 100 1.05 -1.36 -6.59
N ASN A 101 2.09 -2.15 -6.88
CA ASN A 101 2.86 -2.82 -5.84
C ASN A 101 3.55 -1.82 -4.91
N ARG A 102 4.06 -0.71 -5.46
CA ARG A 102 4.66 0.35 -4.66
C ARG A 102 3.66 0.96 -3.68
N VAL A 103 2.45 1.24 -4.15
CA VAL A 103 1.39 1.81 -3.30
C VAL A 103 0.95 0.81 -2.24
N ILE A 104 0.79 -0.46 -2.61
CA ILE A 104 0.43 -1.52 -1.66
C ILE A 104 1.43 -1.58 -0.51
N ILE A 105 2.72 -1.58 -0.82
CA ILE A 105 3.73 -1.71 0.23
C ILE A 105 3.96 -0.41 1.00
N HIS A 106 3.70 0.74 0.36
CA HIS A 106 3.79 2.04 1.01
C HIS A 106 2.91 2.08 2.27
N GLY A 107 1.67 1.59 2.18
CA GLY A 107 0.76 1.54 3.32
C GLY A 107 1.28 0.66 4.45
N ILE A 108 1.88 -0.48 4.11
CA ILE A 108 2.47 -1.38 5.11
C ILE A 108 3.66 -0.70 5.80
N LEU A 109 4.50 0.01 5.06
CA LEU A 109 5.63 0.75 5.62
C LEU A 109 5.16 1.86 6.56
N HIS A 110 4.06 2.53 6.23
CA HIS A 110 3.41 3.47 7.14
C HIS A 110 3.01 2.81 8.45
N LEU A 111 2.38 1.64 8.37
CA LEU A 111 2.00 0.89 9.57
C LEU A 111 3.21 0.49 10.39
N CYS A 112 4.36 0.28 9.75
CA CYS A 112 5.62 -0.01 10.44
C CYS A 112 6.26 1.23 11.09
N GLY A 113 5.63 2.40 10.97
CA GLY A 113 6.11 3.62 11.59
C GLY A 113 7.00 4.50 10.69
N ILE A 114 7.11 4.16 9.41
CA ILE A 114 7.88 4.97 8.48
C ILE A 114 6.99 6.09 7.95
N ASN A 115 7.38 7.35 8.18
CA ASN A 115 6.66 8.52 7.72
C ASN A 115 7.22 9.01 6.39
N ASP A 116 6.49 9.92 5.72
CA ASP A 116 6.90 10.40 4.39
C ASP A 116 6.73 11.91 4.19
N LYS A 117 6.26 12.63 5.22
CA LYS A 117 5.94 14.06 5.07
C LYS A 117 6.89 15.01 5.76
N GLY A 118 7.72 14.54 6.69
CA GLY A 118 8.70 15.37 7.38
C GLY A 118 9.99 15.53 6.59
N PRO A 119 10.90 16.42 7.03
CA PRO A 119 12.19 16.60 6.37
C PRO A 119 12.99 15.30 6.31
N GLY A 120 13.39 14.91 5.10
CA GLY A 120 14.17 13.67 4.88
C GLY A 120 13.35 12.40 4.93
N GLU A 121 12.09 12.44 5.36
CA GLU A 121 11.27 11.24 5.52
C GLU A 121 10.83 10.65 4.20
N ARG A 122 10.61 11.48 3.19
CA ARG A 122 10.21 11.00 1.87
C ARG A 122 11.29 10.12 1.24
N GLU A 123 12.55 10.52 1.37
CA GLU A 123 13.70 9.75 0.86
C GLU A 123 13.83 8.41 1.59
N ILE A 124 13.61 8.41 2.90
CA ILE A 124 13.64 7.18 3.70
C ILE A 124 12.51 6.24 3.28
N MET A 125 11.31 6.78 3.09
CA MET A 125 10.17 5.98 2.62
C MET A 125 10.46 5.38 1.24
N GLU A 126 10.95 6.19 0.30
CA GLU A 126 11.27 5.74 -1.04
C GLU A 126 12.34 4.65 -1.02
N GLU A 127 13.38 4.80 -0.20
CA GLU A 127 14.42 3.79 -0.04
C GLU A 127 13.83 2.46 0.45
N ASN A 128 12.93 2.52 1.43
CA ASN A 128 12.29 1.32 1.96
C ASN A 128 11.34 0.68 0.93
N GLU A 129 10.62 1.49 0.16
CA GLU A 129 9.81 0.99 -0.95
C GLU A 129 10.66 0.26 -1.97
N ASN A 130 11.81 0.83 -2.34
CA ASN A 130 12.71 0.23 -3.31
C ASN A 130 13.27 -1.11 -2.80
N LYS A 131 13.63 -1.19 -1.53
CA LYS A 131 14.09 -2.43 -0.90
C LYS A 131 12.99 -3.50 -0.92
N ALA A 132 11.76 -3.09 -0.61
CA ALA A 132 10.62 -4.00 -0.60
C ALA A 132 10.30 -4.53 -2.00
N LEU A 133 10.36 -3.66 -3.02
CA LEU A 133 10.14 -4.07 -4.39
C LEU A 133 11.24 -5.02 -4.90
N ALA A 134 12.48 -4.79 -4.49
CA ALA A 134 13.59 -5.69 -4.80
C ALA A 134 13.38 -7.05 -4.16
N LEU A 135 12.87 -7.10 -2.94
CA LEU A 135 12.53 -8.35 -2.25
C LEU A 135 11.44 -9.10 -3.01
N LEU A 136 10.41 -8.42 -3.49
CA LEU A 136 9.35 -9.05 -4.27
C LEU A 136 9.92 -9.73 -5.51
N LYS A 137 10.79 -9.06 -6.23
CA LYS A 137 11.42 -9.63 -7.44
C LYS A 137 12.23 -10.88 -7.11
N ARG A 138 12.98 -10.87 -6.00
CA ARG A 138 13.72 -12.06 -5.57
C ARG A 138 12.79 -13.21 -5.22
N MET A 139 11.70 -12.92 -4.51
CA MET A 139 10.71 -13.95 -4.16
C MET A 139 10.06 -14.54 -5.41
N GLN A 140 9.84 -13.74 -6.43
CA GLN A 140 9.26 -14.20 -7.69
C GLN A 140 10.19 -15.13 -8.47
N THR A 141 11.50 -14.90 -8.36
CA THR A 141 12.49 -15.72 -9.07
C THR A 141 12.89 -17.00 -8.32
N GLU A 142 12.59 -17.08 -7.03
CA GLU A 142 12.93 -18.24 -6.19
C GLU A 142 11.90 -19.38 -6.23
N LYS A 143 10.94 -19.31 -7.11
CA LYS A 143 9.90 -20.34 -7.23
C LYS A 143 10.40 -21.60 -7.91
#